data_4834e585c69860c2d897736235a660ae
#
_entry.id   4834e585c69860c2d897736235a660ae
#
_cell.length_a   1.000
_cell.length_b   1.000
_cell.length_c   1.000
_cell.angle_alpha   90.00
_cell.angle_beta   90.00
_cell.angle_gamma   90.00
#
_symmetry.space_group_name_H-M   'P 1'
#
loop_
_entity.id
_entity.type
_entity.pdbx_description
1 polymer ?
#
loop_
_entity_poly.entity_id
_entity_poly.type
_entity_poly.pdbx_seq_one_letter_code
_entity_poly.pdbx_strand_id
1 'polypeptide(L)'
;MSKRVLSILGLILVASIALVACGGSSFECEDAIGCVSYAEGEPVRIASALVITGPNTQLGLDSQYGVEVAMSFQDTLFGHEIELQAEDDGCNAEGGQAAGQKITSDPSIVAIVGTSCSGAGVAMSSVVSEAGYSMVSPSNTSPVLTDPDIAWHP
;
A
#
# COMPACT_ATOMS: atom_id res chain seq x y z
N MET A 1 10.57 -54.52 -28.51
CA MET A 1 10.23 -53.07 -28.62
C MET A 1 11.29 -52.42 -29.46
N SER A 2 10.92 -51.70 -30.52
CA SER A 2 11.88 -51.05 -31.40
C SER A 2 12.54 -49.85 -30.69
N LYS A 3 13.82 -49.57 -30.97
CA LYS A 3 14.56 -48.45 -30.40
C LYS A 3 13.81 -47.09 -30.56
N ARG A 4 12.97 -46.97 -31.60
CA ARG A 4 12.13 -45.80 -31.83
C ARG A 4 11.01 -45.65 -30.81
N VAL A 5 10.38 -46.72 -30.36
CA VAL A 5 9.33 -46.72 -29.33
C VAL A 5 9.90 -46.31 -27.97
N LEU A 6 11.11 -46.80 -27.65
CA LEU A 6 11.81 -46.44 -26.39
C LEU A 6 12.20 -44.97 -26.37
N SER A 7 12.61 -44.37 -27.51
CA SER A 7 12.94 -42.95 -27.64
C SER A 7 11.69 -42.05 -27.51
N ILE A 8 10.57 -42.45 -28.07
CA ILE A 8 9.32 -41.69 -27.95
C ILE A 8 8.77 -41.73 -26.53
N LEU A 9 8.82 -42.90 -25.86
CA LEU A 9 8.43 -42.99 -24.45
C LEU A 9 9.33 -42.14 -23.54
N GLY A 10 10.64 -42.12 -23.80
CA GLY A 10 11.59 -41.25 -23.06
C GLY A 10 11.29 -39.76 -23.25
N LEU A 11 10.94 -39.32 -24.48
CA LEU A 11 10.60 -37.94 -24.76
C LEU A 11 9.29 -37.51 -24.07
N ILE A 12 8.28 -38.38 -24.04
CA ILE A 12 6.99 -38.12 -23.38
C ILE A 12 7.17 -38.02 -21.85
N LEU A 13 8.05 -38.88 -21.27
CA LEU A 13 8.33 -38.85 -19.84
C LEU A 13 9.05 -37.56 -19.42
N VAL A 14 10.01 -37.09 -20.22
CA VAL A 14 10.71 -35.80 -19.96
C VAL A 14 9.77 -34.60 -20.13
N ALA A 15 8.91 -34.63 -21.12
CA ALA A 15 7.92 -33.56 -21.34
C ALA A 15 6.88 -33.48 -20.20
N SER A 16 6.47 -34.61 -19.61
CA SER A 16 5.51 -34.60 -18.49
C SER A 16 6.14 -34.11 -17.18
N ILE A 17 7.44 -34.26 -16.97
CA ILE A 17 8.13 -33.74 -15.78
C ILE A 17 8.31 -32.20 -15.88
N ALA A 18 8.50 -31.66 -17.08
CA ALA A 18 8.64 -30.22 -17.29
C ALA A 18 7.32 -29.44 -17.05
N LEU A 19 6.15 -30.08 -17.21
CA LEU A 19 4.85 -29.46 -16.96
C LEU A 19 4.44 -29.36 -15.49
N VAL A 20 5.08 -30.12 -14.60
CA VAL A 20 4.77 -30.11 -13.15
C VAL A 20 5.58 -29.04 -12.39
N ALA A 21 6.63 -28.47 -13.01
CA ALA A 21 7.51 -27.49 -12.35
C ALA A 21 6.96 -26.07 -12.25
N CYS A 22 5.78 -25.77 -12.83
CA CYS A 22 5.13 -24.44 -12.76
C CYS A 22 3.94 -24.37 -11.78
N GLY A 23 3.82 -25.29 -10.83
CA GLY A 23 2.83 -25.24 -9.76
C GLY A 23 3.35 -24.43 -8.57
N GLY A 24 3.64 -23.13 -8.76
CA GLY A 24 3.72 -22.20 -7.65
C GLY A 24 2.33 -22.15 -6.98
N SER A 25 2.27 -22.30 -5.65
CA SER A 25 1.03 -22.04 -4.90
C SER A 25 0.61 -20.61 -5.22
N SER A 26 -0.47 -20.43 -5.99
CA SER A 26 -1.07 -19.11 -6.19
C SER A 26 -1.56 -18.65 -4.82
N PHE A 27 -0.99 -17.58 -4.30
CA PHE A 27 -1.54 -16.90 -3.13
C PHE A 27 -2.96 -16.43 -3.50
N GLU A 28 -3.95 -16.85 -2.72
CA GLU A 28 -5.33 -16.37 -2.86
C GLU A 28 -5.56 -15.30 -1.79
N CYS A 29 -5.95 -14.10 -2.22
CA CYS A 29 -6.26 -13.03 -1.30
C CYS A 29 -7.62 -13.26 -0.66
N GLU A 30 -7.66 -13.42 0.66
CA GLU A 30 -8.89 -13.62 1.44
C GLU A 30 -9.32 -12.35 2.19
N ASP A 31 -8.49 -11.29 2.18
CA ASP A 31 -8.79 -10.05 2.90
C ASP A 31 -9.82 -9.20 2.15
N ALA A 32 -10.83 -8.69 2.88
CA ALA A 32 -11.93 -7.89 2.31
C ALA A 32 -11.46 -6.55 1.72
N ILE A 33 -10.36 -5.98 2.22
CA ILE A 33 -9.76 -4.75 1.72
C ILE A 33 -8.74 -4.98 0.61
N GLY A 34 -8.48 -6.24 0.26
CA GLY A 34 -7.55 -6.63 -0.79
C GLY A 34 -6.15 -7.00 -0.29
N CYS A 35 -5.28 -7.33 -1.22
CA CYS A 35 -3.89 -7.71 -0.93
C CYS A 35 -2.96 -7.07 -1.95
N VAL A 36 -1.77 -6.72 -1.50
CA VAL A 36 -0.67 -6.29 -2.38
C VAL A 36 0.40 -7.38 -2.37
N SER A 37 0.89 -7.74 -3.54
CA SER A 37 1.97 -8.71 -3.70
C SER A 37 3.22 -8.01 -4.20
N TYR A 38 4.35 -8.30 -3.56
CA TYR A 38 5.66 -7.79 -3.95
C TYR A 38 6.52 -8.94 -4.46
N ALA A 39 7.17 -8.74 -5.60
CA ALA A 39 8.18 -9.66 -6.07
C ALA A 39 9.46 -9.55 -5.23
N GLU A 40 10.32 -10.58 -5.30
CA GLU A 40 11.61 -10.56 -4.61
C GLU A 40 12.44 -9.32 -5.04
N GLY A 41 12.87 -8.51 -4.07
CA GLY A 41 13.64 -7.30 -4.30
C GLY A 41 12.81 -6.04 -4.60
N GLU A 42 11.48 -6.14 -4.73
CA GLU A 42 10.62 -4.95 -4.78
C GLU A 42 10.44 -4.34 -3.38
N PRO A 43 10.45 -3.01 -3.23
CA PRO A 43 10.23 -2.38 -1.94
C PRO A 43 8.75 -2.46 -1.53
N VAL A 44 8.48 -2.59 -0.23
CA VAL A 44 7.15 -2.33 0.32
C VAL A 44 6.93 -0.82 0.34
N ARG A 45 5.84 -0.38 -0.28
CA ARG A 45 5.53 1.05 -0.42
C ARG A 45 4.49 1.50 0.59
N ILE A 46 4.82 2.56 1.31
CA ILE A 46 3.91 3.30 2.19
C ILE A 46 3.80 4.74 1.70
N ALA A 47 2.72 5.42 2.04
CA ALA A 47 2.55 6.83 1.73
C ALA A 47 2.43 7.68 3.00
N SER A 48 2.83 8.95 2.91
CA SER A 48 2.42 9.97 3.84
C SER A 48 1.65 11.07 3.11
N ALA A 49 0.60 11.62 3.76
CA ALA A 49 -0.12 12.79 3.31
C ALA A 49 -0.14 13.79 4.47
N LEU A 50 0.82 14.68 4.48
CA LEU A 50 1.09 15.61 5.59
C LEU A 50 1.28 17.02 5.06
N VAL A 51 0.99 18.05 5.88
CA VAL A 51 1.14 19.44 5.45
C VAL A 51 2.63 19.85 5.41
N ILE A 52 3.27 19.60 4.27
CA ILE A 52 4.70 19.87 4.07
C ILE A 52 4.99 21.21 3.38
N THR A 53 3.94 21.97 3.00
CA THR A 53 4.04 23.34 2.51
C THR A 53 3.03 24.28 3.18
N GLY A 54 3.21 25.59 3.03
CA GLY A 54 2.30 26.61 3.54
C GLY A 54 2.48 26.97 5.03
N PRO A 55 1.49 27.66 5.63
CA PRO A 55 1.64 28.24 6.98
C PRO A 55 1.68 27.20 8.10
N ASN A 56 1.16 26.00 7.88
CA ASN A 56 1.10 24.91 8.88
C ASN A 56 2.24 23.88 8.70
N THR A 57 3.23 24.16 7.87
CA THR A 57 4.33 23.27 7.48
C THR A 57 5.04 22.64 8.67
N GLN A 58 5.22 23.33 9.79
CA GLN A 58 5.88 22.78 10.98
C GLN A 58 5.16 21.54 11.53
N LEU A 59 3.83 21.57 11.56
CA LEU A 59 3.03 20.43 12.02
C LEU A 59 3.26 19.18 11.15
N GLY A 60 3.27 19.38 9.83
CA GLY A 60 3.46 18.29 8.89
C GLY A 60 4.89 17.77 8.85
N LEU A 61 5.88 18.65 8.88
CA LEU A 61 7.29 18.26 8.87
C LEU A 61 7.68 17.48 10.13
N ASP A 62 7.20 17.88 11.33
CA ASP A 62 7.43 17.10 12.55
C ASP A 62 6.92 15.65 12.41
N SER A 63 5.73 15.50 11.84
CA SER A 63 5.14 14.18 11.59
C SER A 63 5.89 13.41 10.50
N GLN A 64 6.29 14.10 9.43
CA GLN A 64 7.06 13.53 8.32
C GLN A 64 8.41 12.99 8.81
N TYR A 65 9.14 13.77 9.61
CA TYR A 65 10.39 13.31 10.21
C TYR A 65 10.17 12.15 11.17
N GLY A 66 9.02 12.10 11.87
CA GLY A 66 8.62 10.94 12.67
C GLY A 66 8.50 9.66 11.85
N VAL A 67 7.90 9.74 10.66
CA VAL A 67 7.83 8.61 9.71
C VAL A 67 9.23 8.18 9.26
N GLU A 68 10.07 9.12 8.86
CA GLU A 68 11.44 8.86 8.39
C GLU A 68 12.32 8.25 9.50
N VAL A 69 12.17 8.72 10.73
CA VAL A 69 12.84 8.14 11.90
C VAL A 69 12.36 6.71 12.16
N ALA A 70 11.05 6.45 12.08
CA ALA A 70 10.53 5.09 12.23
C ALA A 70 11.09 4.14 11.16
N MET A 71 11.17 4.59 9.90
CA MET A 71 11.80 3.84 8.80
C MET A 71 13.28 3.59 9.06
N SER A 72 14.01 4.53 9.70
CA SER A 72 15.42 4.33 10.03
C SER A 72 15.67 3.27 11.12
N PHE A 73 14.67 2.97 11.95
CA PHE A 73 14.73 1.88 12.93
C PHE A 73 14.28 0.53 12.34
N GLN A 74 13.48 0.57 11.30
CA GLN A 74 12.93 -0.61 10.62
C GLN A 74 13.17 -0.43 9.12
N ASP A 75 14.39 -0.71 8.67
CA ASP A 75 14.82 -0.50 7.28
C ASP A 75 14.21 -1.51 6.29
N THR A 76 13.74 -2.65 6.80
CA THR A 76 13.11 -3.68 5.98
C THR A 76 11.82 -4.21 6.64
N LEU A 77 10.85 -4.62 5.80
CA LEU A 77 9.63 -5.31 6.21
C LEU A 77 9.53 -6.63 5.44
N PHE A 78 9.53 -7.74 6.16
CA PHE A 78 9.56 -9.10 5.58
C PHE A 78 10.69 -9.35 4.57
N GLY A 79 11.82 -8.65 4.71
CA GLY A 79 12.97 -8.74 3.82
C GLY A 79 12.94 -7.80 2.61
N HIS A 80 11.90 -7.00 2.46
CA HIS A 80 11.79 -5.93 1.46
C HIS A 80 12.20 -4.58 2.06
N GLU A 81 12.90 -3.75 1.30
CA GLU A 81 13.13 -2.35 1.67
C GLU A 81 11.80 -1.60 1.79
N ILE A 82 11.76 -0.53 2.59
CA ILE A 82 10.56 0.31 2.72
C ILE A 82 10.78 1.58 1.91
N GLU A 83 9.85 1.89 1.00
CA GLU A 83 9.83 3.12 0.21
C GLU A 83 8.68 4.01 0.67
N LEU A 84 8.95 5.32 0.85
CA LEU A 84 7.97 6.32 1.24
C LEU A 84 7.62 7.22 0.08
N GLN A 85 6.33 7.30 -0.26
CA GLN A 85 5.76 8.33 -1.12
C GLN A 85 5.18 9.44 -0.24
N ALA A 86 5.78 10.63 -0.28
CA ALA A 86 5.30 11.78 0.50
C ALA A 86 4.45 12.73 -0.36
N GLU A 87 3.24 13.03 0.13
CA GLU A 87 2.28 13.95 -0.49
C GLU A 87 1.93 15.10 0.46
N ASP A 88 1.60 16.26 -0.11
CA ASP A 88 1.14 17.42 0.67
C ASP A 88 -0.39 17.41 0.81
N ASP A 89 -0.89 17.39 2.04
CA ASP A 89 -2.33 17.48 2.30
C ASP A 89 -2.85 18.93 2.34
N GLY A 90 -1.94 19.93 2.26
CA GLY A 90 -2.23 21.35 2.25
C GLY A 90 -3.01 21.85 3.48
N CYS A 91 -3.24 21.01 4.50
CA CYS A 91 -4.10 21.28 5.65
C CYS A 91 -5.54 21.71 5.28
N ASN A 92 -6.05 21.26 4.14
CA ASN A 92 -7.39 21.61 3.65
C ASN A 92 -8.03 20.46 2.86
N ALA A 93 -9.35 20.56 2.63
CA ALA A 93 -10.12 19.49 1.98
C ALA A 93 -9.64 19.19 0.55
N GLU A 94 -9.29 20.21 -0.22
CA GLU A 94 -8.83 20.06 -1.61
C GLU A 94 -7.49 19.32 -1.66
N GLY A 95 -6.53 19.74 -0.82
CA GLY A 95 -5.22 19.07 -0.71
C GLY A 95 -5.34 17.62 -0.23
N GLY A 96 -6.16 17.38 0.79
CA GLY A 96 -6.42 16.02 1.28
C GLY A 96 -7.03 15.11 0.20
N GLN A 97 -8.03 15.61 -0.53
CA GLN A 97 -8.63 14.86 -1.63
C GLN A 97 -7.62 14.56 -2.75
N ALA A 98 -6.84 15.57 -3.14
CA ALA A 98 -5.83 15.41 -4.20
C ALA A 98 -4.73 14.41 -3.80
N ALA A 99 -4.23 14.49 -2.55
CA ALA A 99 -3.27 13.54 -2.00
C ALA A 99 -3.84 12.11 -1.99
N GLY A 100 -5.09 11.95 -1.53
CA GLY A 100 -5.78 10.67 -1.54
C GLY A 100 -5.89 10.07 -2.95
N GLN A 101 -6.34 10.84 -3.93
CA GLN A 101 -6.44 10.39 -5.31
C GLN A 101 -5.09 9.98 -5.90
N LYS A 102 -4.03 10.72 -5.58
CA LYS A 102 -2.69 10.40 -6.06
C LYS A 102 -2.16 9.12 -5.43
N ILE A 103 -2.33 8.94 -4.13
CA ILE A 103 -1.90 7.73 -3.41
C ILE A 103 -2.67 6.50 -3.92
N THR A 104 -4.00 6.59 -4.04
CA THR A 104 -4.82 5.46 -4.49
C THR A 104 -4.67 5.11 -5.96
N SER A 105 -4.01 5.96 -6.74
CA SER A 105 -3.63 5.64 -8.12
C SER A 105 -2.47 4.65 -8.22
N ASP A 106 -1.74 4.41 -7.11
CA ASP A 106 -0.67 3.41 -7.02
C ASP A 106 -1.11 2.22 -6.15
N PRO A 107 -1.53 1.10 -6.77
CA PRO A 107 -2.01 -0.07 -6.03
C PRO A 107 -0.91 -0.82 -5.27
N SER A 108 0.35 -0.41 -5.39
CA SER A 108 1.46 -0.99 -4.64
C SER A 108 1.62 -0.42 -3.23
N ILE A 109 0.93 0.68 -2.89
CA ILE A 109 0.95 1.26 -1.55
C ILE A 109 0.07 0.43 -0.62
N VAL A 110 0.58 0.09 0.58
CA VAL A 110 -0.13 -0.77 1.56
C VAL A 110 -0.68 -0.02 2.76
N ALA A 111 -0.15 1.17 3.07
CA ALA A 111 -0.57 1.94 4.25
C ALA A 111 -0.31 3.43 4.05
N ILE A 112 -1.07 4.25 4.77
CA ILE A 112 -1.01 5.70 4.68
C ILE A 112 -0.86 6.30 6.07
N VAL A 113 0.14 7.18 6.23
CA VAL A 113 0.30 8.04 7.41
C VAL A 113 -0.21 9.45 7.07
N GLY A 114 -1.27 9.88 7.70
CA GLY A 114 -1.88 11.19 7.39
C GLY A 114 -3.32 11.26 7.89
N THR A 115 -3.93 12.38 7.81
CA THR A 115 -3.45 13.69 7.39
C THR A 115 -3.02 14.54 8.60
N SER A 116 -2.42 15.72 8.36
CA SER A 116 -2.07 16.62 9.46
C SER A 116 -3.29 17.34 10.04
N CYS A 117 -4.24 17.72 9.19
CA CYS A 117 -5.39 18.51 9.58
C CYS A 117 -6.71 17.75 9.33
N SER A 118 -7.64 17.81 10.28
CA SER A 118 -8.91 17.09 10.18
C SER A 118 -9.74 17.44 8.94
N GLY A 119 -9.67 18.67 8.44
CA GLY A 119 -10.35 19.06 7.20
C GLY A 119 -9.82 18.32 5.98
N ALA A 120 -8.51 18.13 5.89
CA ALA A 120 -7.88 17.27 4.89
C ALA A 120 -8.25 15.81 5.11
N GLY A 121 -8.24 15.35 6.37
CA GLY A 121 -8.58 13.97 6.76
C GLY A 121 -9.99 13.57 6.34
N VAL A 122 -10.98 14.38 6.60
CA VAL A 122 -12.38 14.13 6.20
C VAL A 122 -12.51 13.94 4.69
N ALA A 123 -11.86 14.81 3.91
CA ALA A 123 -11.93 14.73 2.45
C ALA A 123 -11.13 13.54 1.89
N MET A 124 -9.95 13.25 2.47
CA MET A 124 -9.09 12.16 2.03
C MET A 124 -9.66 10.79 2.40
N SER A 125 -10.22 10.66 3.60
CA SER A 125 -10.65 9.36 4.12
C SER A 125 -11.73 8.70 3.27
N SER A 126 -12.67 9.45 2.68
CA SER A 126 -13.63 8.87 1.74
C SER A 126 -12.95 8.24 0.51
N VAL A 127 -11.96 8.94 -0.05
CA VAL A 127 -11.23 8.46 -1.23
C VAL A 127 -10.43 7.19 -0.93
N VAL A 128 -9.67 7.20 0.18
CA VAL A 128 -8.79 6.06 0.51
C VAL A 128 -9.58 4.86 1.02
N SER A 129 -10.68 5.08 1.75
CA SER A 129 -11.55 4.01 2.23
C SER A 129 -12.26 3.29 1.09
N GLU A 130 -12.83 4.03 0.11
CA GLU A 130 -13.44 3.43 -1.08
C GLU A 130 -12.44 2.59 -1.90
N ALA A 131 -11.16 2.97 -1.85
CA ALA A 131 -10.08 2.22 -2.52
C ALA A 131 -9.50 1.07 -1.69
N GLY A 132 -10.00 0.83 -0.46
CA GLY A 132 -9.56 -0.27 0.40
C GLY A 132 -8.28 0.01 1.20
N TYR A 133 -7.89 1.27 1.39
CA TYR A 133 -6.68 1.63 2.13
C TYR A 133 -6.95 1.94 3.60
N SER A 134 -6.03 1.54 4.47
CA SER A 134 -5.97 1.98 5.86
C SER A 134 -5.13 3.24 6.01
N MET A 135 -5.62 4.19 6.82
CA MET A 135 -4.93 5.45 7.11
C MET A 135 -4.83 5.68 8.61
N VAL A 136 -3.65 6.10 9.08
CA VAL A 136 -3.40 6.48 10.49
C VAL A 136 -2.93 7.93 10.53
N SER A 137 -3.69 8.80 11.22
CA SER A 137 -3.35 10.21 11.36
C SER A 137 -2.54 10.49 12.62
N PRO A 138 -1.46 11.30 12.54
CA PRO A 138 -0.70 11.72 13.70
C PRO A 138 -1.40 12.83 14.52
N SER A 139 -2.35 13.58 13.94
CA SER A 139 -2.85 14.81 14.55
C SER A 139 -4.31 15.18 14.27
N ASN A 140 -5.07 14.35 13.57
CA ASN A 140 -6.50 14.61 13.37
C ASN A 140 -7.29 14.43 14.66
N THR A 141 -8.16 15.37 14.97
CA THR A 141 -8.92 15.40 16.23
C THR A 141 -10.43 15.54 16.04
N SER A 142 -10.91 15.65 14.81
CA SER A 142 -12.35 15.78 14.54
C SER A 142 -13.10 14.48 14.79
N PRO A 143 -14.17 14.47 15.59
CA PRO A 143 -14.99 13.27 15.81
C PRO A 143 -15.69 12.79 14.52
N VAL A 144 -15.87 13.64 13.54
CA VAL A 144 -16.44 13.27 12.21
C VAL A 144 -15.68 12.14 11.54
N LEU A 145 -14.38 12.02 11.81
CA LEU A 145 -13.54 10.96 11.25
C LEU A 145 -13.80 9.55 11.83
N THR A 146 -14.49 9.48 12.96
CA THR A 146 -14.77 8.22 13.67
C THR A 146 -16.26 8.02 13.96
N ASP A 147 -17.11 8.91 13.47
CA ASP A 147 -18.57 8.84 13.66
C ASP A 147 -19.14 7.81 12.66
N PRO A 148 -19.71 6.69 13.15
CA PRO A 148 -20.27 5.66 12.30
C PRO A 148 -21.48 6.11 11.48
N ASP A 149 -22.16 7.19 11.89
CA ASP A 149 -23.35 7.72 11.21
C ASP A 149 -22.99 8.63 10.02
N ILE A 150 -21.74 9.07 9.93
CA ILE A 150 -21.20 9.90 8.82
C ILE A 150 -20.47 8.99 7.80
N ALA A 151 -20.61 7.77 7.90
CA ALA A 151 -19.83 6.67 7.46
C ALA A 151 -19.47 6.60 5.97
N TRP A 152 -18.24 6.51 5.77
CA TRP A 152 -17.46 5.90 4.71
C TRP A 152 -16.65 4.73 5.32
N HIS A 153 -17.29 3.93 6.14
CA HIS A 153 -16.67 2.71 6.67
C HIS A 153 -16.74 1.61 5.60
N PRO A 154 -15.63 0.91 5.34
CA PRO A 154 -15.67 -0.32 4.56
C PRO A 154 -16.45 -1.42 5.28
#